data_547eece49cc5a16663114467c4fafd71
#
_entry.id   547eece49cc5a16663114467c4fafd71
#
_cell.length_a   1.000
_cell.length_b   1.000
_cell.length_c   1.000
_cell.angle_alpha   90.00
_cell.angle_beta   90.00
_cell.angle_gamma   90.00
#
_symmetry.space_group_name_H-M   'P 1'
#
loop_
_entity.id
_entity.type
_entity.pdbx_description
1 polymer ?
#
loop_
_entity_poly.entity_id
_entity_poly.type
_entity_poly.pdbx_seq_one_letter_code
_entity_poly.pdbx_strand_id
1 'polypeptide(L)'
;MAPLLAEYGPVLLTDTLRQMQSEAREYISQFHSLADWCADWPAALRQRLNQRQPALKPVFNLSGTVLHTNLGRAALAESAIAAVNDAMRGAVTLEYSLSGAGRGHRDRAVADLLCELTGAEDACIVNNNAAAVFLMLTVMATGKQVVVSRGELVEIGGAFRIPDVMRQAGCELVEVGTTNRTHLKDYRQAINEQTGLLMKVHTSNYHIEGFTAAVAESQLVALGQEFAIPTATDLGSGSLVDMTRYGLPAEPMPQQLIAAGVDLVTFSGDKLLGGPQAGIILGKKEWIERLQQHPLKRALRADKMTLAALDATLRLYQQPDRLTELLPTMRLLTRPAQAIAESAQRVLAALSDRYSADFTLAVEPCLSQIGSGSLPVDRLPSWAVTLTPNDGSGRTLEALTARWRGLAKPVIGRVADGRLWLDLRCLEDEAALLRELAP
;
A
#
# COMPACT_ATOMS: atom_id res chain seq x y z
N MET A 1 36.71 4.00 -17.27
CA MET A 1 36.17 2.81 -17.98
C MET A 1 36.24 1.53 -17.12
N ALA A 2 37.37 1.13 -16.52
CA ALA A 2 37.45 -0.08 -15.70
C ALA A 2 36.41 -0.16 -14.55
N PRO A 3 36.16 0.90 -13.76
CA PRO A 3 35.10 0.89 -12.74
C PRO A 3 33.70 0.66 -13.33
N LEU A 4 33.38 1.31 -14.45
CA LEU A 4 32.07 1.14 -15.11
C LEU A 4 31.91 -0.27 -15.69
N LEU A 5 33.00 -0.87 -16.19
CA LEU A 5 33.00 -2.24 -16.68
C LEU A 5 32.71 -3.23 -15.54
N ALA A 6 33.28 -3.01 -14.38
CA ALA A 6 33.05 -3.86 -13.19
C ALA A 6 31.62 -3.70 -12.63
N GLU A 7 31.08 -2.48 -12.68
CA GLU A 7 29.76 -2.15 -12.14
C GLU A 7 28.61 -2.57 -13.07
N TYR A 8 28.71 -2.30 -14.37
CA TYR A 8 27.61 -2.48 -15.34
C TYR A 8 27.78 -3.66 -16.29
N GLY A 9 28.97 -4.28 -16.31
CA GLY A 9 29.32 -5.37 -17.22
C GLY A 9 29.60 -4.93 -18.66
N PRO A 10 30.24 -5.81 -19.47
CA PRO A 10 30.70 -5.44 -20.81
C PRO A 10 29.57 -5.20 -21.81
N VAL A 11 28.49 -5.95 -21.73
CA VAL A 11 27.39 -5.87 -22.70
C VAL A 11 26.66 -4.52 -22.59
N LEU A 12 26.19 -4.18 -21.39
CA LEU A 12 25.44 -2.95 -21.17
C LEU A 12 26.29 -1.71 -21.46
N LEU A 13 27.55 -1.71 -21.03
CA LEU A 13 28.47 -0.61 -21.28
C LEU A 13 28.72 -0.42 -22.78
N THR A 14 28.96 -1.51 -23.53
CA THR A 14 29.21 -1.45 -24.96
C THR A 14 27.97 -0.97 -25.74
N ASP A 15 26.80 -1.46 -25.40
CA ASP A 15 25.55 -1.07 -26.07
C ASP A 15 25.20 0.39 -25.82
N THR A 16 25.42 0.88 -24.59
CA THR A 16 25.20 2.29 -24.27
C THR A 16 26.18 3.19 -25.01
N LEU A 17 27.46 2.79 -25.09
CA LEU A 17 28.44 3.54 -25.87
C LEU A 17 28.13 3.56 -27.37
N ARG A 18 27.68 2.44 -27.95
CA ARG A 18 27.24 2.38 -29.35
C ARG A 18 26.06 3.30 -29.63
N GLN A 19 25.08 3.32 -28.72
CA GLN A 19 23.95 4.23 -28.83
C GLN A 19 24.40 5.70 -28.78
N MET A 20 25.26 6.06 -27.84
CA MET A 20 25.84 7.41 -27.77
C MET A 20 26.62 7.77 -29.03
N GLN A 21 27.38 6.83 -29.60
CA GLN A 21 28.09 7.06 -30.86
C GLN A 21 27.13 7.27 -32.03
N SER A 22 26.01 6.54 -32.08
CA SER A 22 24.98 6.73 -33.12
C SER A 22 24.35 8.12 -33.05
N GLU A 23 23.95 8.54 -31.86
CA GLU A 23 23.39 9.88 -31.60
C GLU A 23 24.41 11.01 -31.93
N ALA A 24 25.70 10.81 -31.58
CA ALA A 24 26.74 11.75 -31.96
C ALA A 24 26.90 11.89 -33.48
N ARG A 25 26.82 10.77 -34.21
CA ARG A 25 26.88 10.80 -35.68
C ARG A 25 25.69 11.52 -36.31
N GLU A 26 24.48 11.29 -35.79
CA GLU A 26 23.28 12.01 -36.21
C GLU A 26 23.42 13.52 -35.96
N TYR A 27 23.88 13.90 -34.77
CA TYR A 27 24.11 15.30 -34.41
C TYR A 27 25.13 15.98 -35.34
N ILE A 28 26.27 15.31 -35.62
CA ILE A 28 27.28 15.80 -36.55
C ILE A 28 26.68 15.98 -37.96
N SER A 29 25.84 15.05 -38.41
CA SER A 29 25.22 15.14 -39.73
C SER A 29 24.28 16.34 -39.85
N GLN A 30 23.65 16.76 -38.77
CA GLN A 30 22.73 17.90 -38.74
C GLN A 30 23.42 19.23 -38.51
N PHE A 31 24.42 19.28 -37.60
CA PHE A 31 25.03 20.53 -37.14
C PHE A 31 26.51 20.69 -37.52
N HIS A 32 27.09 19.75 -38.21
CA HIS A 32 28.48 19.73 -38.72
C HIS A 32 29.57 19.97 -37.64
N SER A 33 29.22 19.85 -36.35
CA SER A 33 30.11 20.04 -35.21
C SER A 33 29.77 19.07 -34.07
N LEU A 34 30.80 18.64 -33.31
CA LEU A 34 30.64 17.79 -32.12
C LEU A 34 30.72 18.64 -30.84
N ALA A 35 31.11 19.90 -30.92
CA ALA A 35 31.51 20.72 -29.77
C ALA A 35 30.41 20.88 -28.71
N ASP A 36 29.13 20.93 -29.15
CA ASP A 36 27.99 21.18 -28.27
C ASP A 36 27.13 19.94 -28.01
N TRP A 37 27.46 18.79 -28.61
CA TRP A 37 26.66 17.58 -28.48
C TRP A 37 26.67 17.02 -27.04
N CYS A 38 27.83 16.95 -26.42
CA CYS A 38 27.98 16.41 -25.07
C CYS A 38 29.30 16.86 -24.44
N ALA A 39 29.30 18.01 -23.75
CA ALA A 39 30.50 18.57 -23.13
C ALA A 39 31.12 17.65 -22.07
N ASP A 40 30.29 16.92 -21.29
CA ASP A 40 30.70 15.91 -20.32
C ASP A 40 30.13 14.53 -20.67
N TRP A 41 30.72 13.88 -21.67
CA TRP A 41 30.31 12.56 -22.11
C TRP A 41 30.48 11.46 -21.03
N PRO A 42 31.48 11.49 -20.11
CA PRO A 42 31.56 10.51 -19.02
C PRO A 42 30.38 10.61 -18.04
N ALA A 43 29.92 11.82 -17.69
CA ALA A 43 28.75 12.03 -16.87
C ALA A 43 27.47 11.57 -17.61
N ALA A 44 27.33 11.94 -18.88
CA ALA A 44 26.21 11.49 -19.71
C ALA A 44 26.16 9.96 -19.88
N LEU A 45 27.32 9.30 -20.06
CA LEU A 45 27.41 7.85 -20.09
C LEU A 45 26.95 7.23 -18.77
N ARG A 46 27.44 7.73 -17.65
CA ARG A 46 27.05 7.25 -16.32
C ARG A 46 25.55 7.44 -16.09
N GLN A 47 25.01 8.59 -16.46
CA GLN A 47 23.58 8.86 -16.36
C GLN A 47 22.74 7.84 -17.16
N ARG A 48 23.15 7.53 -18.40
CA ARG A 48 22.43 6.56 -19.24
C ARG A 48 22.56 5.12 -18.73
N LEU A 49 23.72 4.75 -18.19
CA LEU A 49 23.90 3.45 -17.53
C LEU A 49 23.00 3.35 -16.30
N ASN A 50 22.90 4.42 -15.51
CA ASN A 50 22.00 4.47 -14.35
C ASN A 50 20.52 4.37 -14.73
N GLN A 51 20.11 4.93 -15.88
CA GLN A 51 18.73 4.80 -16.38
C GLN A 51 18.34 3.37 -16.78
N ARG A 52 19.34 2.51 -17.09
CA ARG A 52 19.14 1.09 -17.39
C ARG A 52 19.25 0.16 -16.18
N GLN A 53 19.36 0.70 -14.97
CA GLN A 53 19.32 -0.09 -13.72
C GLN A 53 17.89 -0.59 -13.44
N PRO A 54 17.71 -1.52 -12.46
CA PRO A 54 16.39 -2.04 -12.13
C PRO A 54 15.33 -0.95 -12.01
N ALA A 55 14.18 -1.18 -12.62
CA ALA A 55 13.08 -0.21 -12.63
C ALA A 55 12.54 0.05 -11.20
N LEU A 56 12.59 -0.97 -10.33
CA LEU A 56 12.24 -0.84 -8.91
C LEU A 56 13.47 -0.39 -8.13
N LYS A 57 13.46 0.86 -7.70
CA LYS A 57 14.52 1.49 -6.89
C LYS A 57 14.01 1.83 -5.51
N PRO A 58 14.79 1.61 -4.44
CA PRO A 58 14.51 2.22 -3.15
C PRO A 58 14.49 3.74 -3.29
N VAL A 59 13.59 4.41 -2.58
CA VAL A 59 13.47 5.87 -2.60
C VAL A 59 13.42 6.43 -1.18
N PHE A 60 13.73 7.72 -1.01
CA PHE A 60 13.35 8.47 0.17
C PHE A 60 11.92 9.01 -0.04
N ASN A 61 10.97 8.47 0.71
CA ASN A 61 9.58 8.96 0.71
C ASN A 61 9.47 10.17 1.65
N LEU A 62 9.53 11.36 1.09
CA LEU A 62 9.33 12.64 1.79
C LEU A 62 8.09 13.37 1.26
N SER A 63 7.13 12.61 0.70
CA SER A 63 5.89 13.14 0.12
C SER A 63 4.86 13.60 1.17
N GLY A 64 5.00 13.12 2.41
CA GLY A 64 4.03 13.34 3.48
C GLY A 64 2.90 12.30 3.51
N THR A 65 2.99 11.21 2.77
CA THR A 65 2.05 10.09 2.82
C THR A 65 2.76 8.82 3.26
N VAL A 66 2.36 8.23 4.40
CA VAL A 66 3.02 7.03 4.96
C VAL A 66 2.75 5.81 4.07
N LEU A 67 1.50 5.42 3.91
CA LEU A 67 1.07 4.31 3.05
C LEU A 67 0.85 4.79 1.61
N HIS A 68 1.94 5.25 0.96
CA HIS A 68 1.87 5.85 -0.37
C HIS A 68 1.67 4.78 -1.45
N THR A 69 0.54 4.82 -2.16
CA THR A 69 0.13 3.80 -3.13
C THR A 69 1.19 3.54 -4.21
N ASN A 70 1.79 4.60 -4.76
CA ASN A 70 2.76 4.48 -5.86
C ASN A 70 4.20 4.19 -5.38
N LEU A 71 4.45 4.17 -4.06
CA LEU A 71 5.78 3.92 -3.47
C LEU A 71 5.84 2.59 -2.71
N GLY A 72 4.89 1.68 -2.96
CA GLY A 72 4.91 0.32 -2.42
C GLY A 72 4.13 0.13 -1.12
N ARG A 73 3.45 1.17 -0.61
CA ARG A 73 2.64 1.14 0.63
C ARG A 73 3.46 0.79 1.88
N ALA A 74 3.07 -0.25 2.65
CA ALA A 74 3.76 -0.64 3.86
C ALA A 74 5.16 -1.21 3.60
N ALA A 75 6.16 -0.73 4.35
CA ALA A 75 7.45 -1.38 4.44
C ALA A 75 7.36 -2.58 5.40
N LEU A 76 8.06 -3.66 5.09
CA LEU A 76 8.09 -4.86 5.91
C LEU A 76 8.98 -4.67 7.16
N ALA A 77 8.59 -5.31 8.25
CA ALA A 77 9.42 -5.43 9.44
C ALA A 77 10.66 -6.29 9.16
N GLU A 78 11.75 -6.06 9.89
CA GLU A 78 13.00 -6.83 9.73
C GLU A 78 12.80 -8.34 9.90
N SER A 79 11.92 -8.75 10.83
CA SER A 79 11.54 -10.16 10.99
C SER A 79 10.87 -10.75 9.75
N ALA A 80 10.04 -9.95 9.06
CA ALA A 80 9.40 -10.37 7.83
C ALA A 80 10.39 -10.44 6.67
N ILE A 81 11.33 -9.48 6.56
CA ILE A 81 12.41 -9.50 5.58
C ILE A 81 13.29 -10.74 5.77
N ALA A 82 13.66 -11.06 7.01
CA ALA A 82 14.43 -12.25 7.35
C ALA A 82 13.68 -13.53 6.93
N ALA A 83 12.39 -13.65 7.28
CA ALA A 83 11.56 -14.80 6.91
C ALA A 83 11.45 -14.99 5.38
N VAL A 84 11.33 -13.89 4.61
CA VAL A 84 11.34 -13.93 3.14
C VAL A 84 12.69 -14.45 2.64
N ASN A 85 13.80 -13.93 3.15
CA ASN A 85 15.14 -14.36 2.75
C ASN A 85 15.35 -15.87 3.00
N ASP A 86 14.90 -16.37 4.14
CA ASP A 86 14.99 -17.81 4.46
C ASP A 86 14.12 -18.66 3.54
N ALA A 87 12.87 -18.20 3.27
CA ALA A 87 11.98 -18.89 2.34
C ALA A 87 12.51 -18.92 0.90
N MET A 88 13.30 -17.91 0.49
CA MET A 88 13.89 -17.85 -0.86
C MET A 88 15.10 -18.76 -1.03
N ARG A 89 15.90 -18.98 0.03
CA ARG A 89 17.16 -19.71 -0.04
C ARG A 89 17.03 -21.21 -0.21
N GLY A 90 15.87 -21.80 0.07
CA GLY A 90 15.71 -23.24 0.04
C GLY A 90 14.28 -23.73 -0.17
N ALA A 91 14.11 -25.04 -0.02
CA ALA A 91 12.80 -25.66 0.07
C ALA A 91 12.15 -25.33 1.41
N VAL A 92 10.83 -25.11 1.39
CA VAL A 92 10.03 -24.78 2.59
C VAL A 92 8.77 -25.65 2.63
N THR A 93 8.18 -25.80 3.80
CA THR A 93 6.97 -26.59 4.06
C THR A 93 5.70 -25.88 3.58
N LEU A 94 5.70 -25.41 2.31
CA LEU A 94 4.62 -24.58 1.77
C LEU A 94 3.27 -25.32 1.69
N GLU A 95 3.29 -26.54 1.17
CA GLU A 95 2.11 -27.42 1.04
C GLU A 95 2.40 -28.82 1.63
N TYR A 96 3.32 -28.90 2.60
CA TYR A 96 3.69 -30.14 3.25
C TYR A 96 3.45 -30.06 4.76
N SER A 97 2.63 -30.93 5.29
CA SER A 97 2.37 -31.07 6.72
C SER A 97 3.45 -31.88 7.39
N LEU A 98 4.21 -31.28 8.30
CA LEU A 98 5.26 -31.99 9.06
C LEU A 98 4.65 -33.02 10.02
N SER A 99 3.48 -32.75 10.60
CA SER A 99 2.81 -33.65 11.54
C SER A 99 2.12 -34.81 10.82
N GLY A 100 1.51 -34.55 9.65
CA GLY A 100 0.77 -35.56 8.88
C GLY A 100 1.59 -36.27 7.80
N ALA A 101 2.88 -35.88 7.63
CA ALA A 101 3.80 -36.40 6.59
C ALA A 101 3.18 -36.45 5.18
N GLY A 102 2.35 -35.46 4.83
CA GLY A 102 1.61 -35.43 3.57
C GLY A 102 1.28 -34.03 3.09
N ARG A 103 0.44 -33.94 2.06
CA ARG A 103 0.02 -32.65 1.50
C ARG A 103 -0.87 -31.89 2.46
N GLY A 104 -0.51 -30.62 2.74
CA GLY A 104 -1.29 -29.67 3.51
C GLY A 104 -1.81 -28.52 2.66
N HIS A 105 -2.64 -27.68 3.25
CA HIS A 105 -3.06 -26.42 2.66
C HIS A 105 -1.98 -25.35 2.84
N ARG A 106 -1.66 -24.65 1.78
CA ARG A 106 -0.64 -23.58 1.73
C ARG A 106 -0.82 -22.51 2.79
N ASP A 107 -2.06 -22.08 3.00
CA ASP A 107 -2.41 -20.97 3.87
C ASP A 107 -2.44 -21.36 5.37
N ARG A 108 -2.34 -22.67 5.68
CA ARG A 108 -2.71 -23.20 7.03
C ARG A 108 -1.95 -22.51 8.17
N ALA A 109 -0.63 -22.35 8.05
CA ALA A 109 0.16 -21.73 9.13
C ALA A 109 -0.28 -20.28 9.41
N VAL A 110 -0.56 -19.52 8.36
CA VAL A 110 -1.03 -18.14 8.46
C VAL A 110 -2.49 -18.10 8.92
N ALA A 111 -3.33 -19.03 8.46
CA ALA A 111 -4.75 -19.11 8.82
C ALA A 111 -4.93 -19.37 10.32
N ASP A 112 -4.17 -20.30 10.90
CA ASP A 112 -4.25 -20.62 12.33
C ASP A 112 -3.93 -19.38 13.20
N LEU A 113 -2.88 -18.64 12.84
CA LEU A 113 -2.50 -17.42 13.54
C LEU A 113 -3.54 -16.29 13.39
N LEU A 114 -4.12 -16.14 12.20
CA LEU A 114 -5.21 -15.20 11.98
C LEU A 114 -6.45 -15.54 12.80
N CYS A 115 -6.82 -16.83 12.90
CA CYS A 115 -7.92 -17.28 13.74
C CYS A 115 -7.65 -16.96 15.22
N GLU A 116 -6.43 -17.20 15.69
CA GLU A 116 -6.00 -16.85 17.08
C GLU A 116 -6.15 -15.35 17.34
N LEU A 117 -5.68 -14.50 16.40
CA LEU A 117 -5.70 -13.05 16.56
C LEU A 117 -7.08 -12.42 16.40
N THR A 118 -7.99 -13.06 15.67
CA THR A 118 -9.26 -12.42 15.26
C THR A 118 -10.51 -13.10 15.81
N GLY A 119 -10.41 -14.35 16.26
CA GLY A 119 -11.55 -15.16 16.67
C GLY A 119 -12.35 -15.72 15.47
N ALA A 120 -11.85 -15.61 14.24
CA ALA A 120 -12.48 -16.24 13.07
C ALA A 120 -12.36 -17.76 13.14
N GLU A 121 -13.32 -18.48 12.54
CA GLU A 121 -13.30 -19.94 12.49
C GLU A 121 -12.23 -20.49 11.53
N ASP A 122 -11.98 -19.78 10.42
CA ASP A 122 -10.94 -20.12 9.45
C ASP A 122 -10.54 -18.90 8.61
N ALA A 123 -9.49 -19.05 7.78
CA ALA A 123 -8.99 -18.00 6.91
C ALA A 123 -8.51 -18.52 5.55
N CYS A 124 -8.58 -17.66 4.54
CA CYS A 124 -8.10 -17.91 3.19
C CYS A 124 -7.23 -16.73 2.73
N ILE A 125 -6.04 -17.00 2.19
CA ILE A 125 -5.10 -15.98 1.74
C ILE A 125 -4.99 -16.00 0.22
N VAL A 126 -5.14 -14.84 -0.41
CA VAL A 126 -4.95 -14.62 -1.84
C VAL A 126 -3.95 -13.49 -2.08
N ASN A 127 -3.60 -13.24 -3.35
CA ASN A 127 -2.52 -12.34 -3.72
C ASN A 127 -2.77 -10.84 -3.45
N ASN A 128 -4.04 -10.40 -3.36
CA ASN A 128 -4.42 -9.04 -2.95
C ASN A 128 -5.91 -8.96 -2.57
N ASN A 129 -6.35 -7.84 -1.99
CA ASN A 129 -7.74 -7.71 -1.52
C ASN A 129 -8.77 -7.67 -2.66
N ALA A 130 -8.41 -7.14 -3.84
CA ALA A 130 -9.31 -7.17 -5.00
C ALA A 130 -9.62 -8.62 -5.42
N ALA A 131 -8.62 -9.50 -5.37
CA ALA A 131 -8.79 -10.94 -5.60
C ALA A 131 -9.60 -11.60 -4.48
N ALA A 132 -9.46 -11.15 -3.23
CA ALA A 132 -10.26 -11.63 -2.10
C ALA A 132 -11.74 -11.32 -2.31
N VAL A 133 -12.08 -10.08 -2.61
CA VAL A 133 -13.46 -9.65 -2.90
C VAL A 133 -14.03 -10.38 -4.12
N PHE A 134 -13.25 -10.51 -5.19
CA PHE A 134 -13.67 -11.21 -6.40
C PHE A 134 -13.97 -12.71 -6.14
N LEU A 135 -13.08 -13.40 -5.43
CA LEU A 135 -13.26 -14.81 -5.07
C LEU A 135 -14.46 -14.99 -4.12
N MET A 136 -14.60 -14.12 -3.11
CA MET A 136 -15.71 -14.14 -2.17
C MET A 136 -17.05 -13.98 -2.90
N LEU A 137 -17.19 -12.96 -3.74
CA LEU A 137 -18.40 -12.73 -4.54
C LEU A 137 -18.72 -13.91 -5.46
N THR A 138 -17.70 -14.45 -6.14
CA THR A 138 -17.87 -15.60 -7.04
C THR A 138 -18.41 -16.83 -6.29
N VAL A 139 -17.92 -17.11 -5.08
CA VAL A 139 -18.31 -18.29 -4.30
C VAL A 139 -19.66 -18.11 -3.62
N MET A 140 -19.95 -16.89 -3.12
CA MET A 140 -21.16 -16.63 -2.34
C MET A 140 -22.40 -16.31 -3.19
N ALA A 141 -22.22 -15.62 -4.33
CA ALA A 141 -23.34 -14.96 -4.99
C ALA A 141 -23.34 -15.03 -6.53
N THR A 142 -22.52 -15.87 -7.20
CA THR A 142 -22.62 -16.04 -8.66
C THR A 142 -24.04 -16.43 -9.07
N GLY A 143 -24.62 -15.71 -10.03
CA GLY A 143 -25.99 -15.90 -10.51
C GLY A 143 -27.08 -15.38 -9.58
N LYS A 144 -26.70 -14.63 -8.53
CA LYS A 144 -27.62 -14.08 -7.53
C LYS A 144 -27.41 -12.58 -7.34
N GLN A 145 -28.33 -11.96 -6.62
CA GLN A 145 -28.29 -10.56 -6.26
C GLN A 145 -27.43 -10.30 -5.01
N VAL A 146 -26.62 -9.26 -5.08
CA VAL A 146 -25.84 -8.75 -3.94
C VAL A 146 -26.37 -7.36 -3.58
N VAL A 147 -26.90 -7.23 -2.37
CA VAL A 147 -27.48 -5.95 -1.90
C VAL A 147 -26.40 -5.15 -1.19
N VAL A 148 -26.15 -3.91 -1.66
CA VAL A 148 -25.11 -3.00 -1.16
C VAL A 148 -25.65 -1.58 -1.03
N SER A 149 -25.20 -0.84 -0.01
CA SER A 149 -25.50 0.59 0.10
C SER A 149 -24.89 1.38 -1.05
N ARG A 150 -25.67 2.27 -1.67
CA ARG A 150 -25.18 3.18 -2.72
C ARG A 150 -24.01 4.06 -2.23
N GLY A 151 -24.01 4.47 -0.97
CA GLY A 151 -22.92 5.22 -0.36
C GLY A 151 -21.63 4.41 -0.14
N GLU A 152 -21.63 3.10 -0.39
CA GLU A 152 -20.50 2.18 -0.21
C GLU A 152 -19.93 1.64 -1.53
N LEU A 153 -20.37 2.18 -2.68
CA LEU A 153 -19.88 1.80 -4.01
C LEU A 153 -18.54 2.48 -4.31
N VAL A 154 -17.48 1.94 -3.75
CA VAL A 154 -16.13 2.51 -3.81
C VAL A 154 -15.44 2.26 -5.14
N GLU A 155 -14.61 3.24 -5.56
CA GLU A 155 -13.58 3.08 -6.59
C GLU A 155 -12.20 3.25 -5.94
N ILE A 156 -11.28 2.30 -6.18
CA ILE A 156 -9.92 2.31 -5.63
C ILE A 156 -8.91 2.15 -6.78
N GLY A 157 -7.86 2.99 -6.78
CA GLY A 157 -6.71 2.84 -7.68
C GLY A 157 -7.02 2.98 -9.17
N GLY A 158 -8.10 3.68 -9.53
CA GLY A 158 -8.44 4.04 -10.90
C GLY A 158 -9.07 2.93 -11.76
N ALA A 159 -9.18 1.69 -11.26
CA ALA A 159 -9.75 0.58 -12.02
C ALA A 159 -10.59 -0.40 -11.20
N PHE A 160 -10.43 -0.44 -9.88
CA PHE A 160 -11.21 -1.31 -9.01
C PHE A 160 -12.50 -0.60 -8.58
N ARG A 161 -13.61 -0.96 -9.21
CA ARG A 161 -14.96 -0.50 -8.88
C ARG A 161 -15.79 -1.67 -8.39
N ILE A 162 -16.42 -1.55 -7.24
CA ILE A 162 -17.26 -2.61 -6.68
C ILE A 162 -18.34 -3.10 -7.67
N PRO A 163 -19.09 -2.22 -8.39
CA PRO A 163 -20.05 -2.67 -9.38
C PRO A 163 -19.44 -3.52 -10.51
N ASP A 164 -18.25 -3.15 -10.98
CA ASP A 164 -17.59 -3.87 -12.06
C ASP A 164 -17.06 -5.23 -11.59
N VAL A 165 -16.52 -5.29 -10.37
CA VAL A 165 -16.06 -6.55 -9.77
C VAL A 165 -17.25 -7.51 -9.55
N MET A 166 -18.38 -7.02 -9.06
CA MET A 166 -19.61 -7.83 -8.91
C MET A 166 -20.08 -8.39 -10.24
N ARG A 167 -20.13 -7.58 -11.28
CA ARG A 167 -20.50 -8.01 -12.64
C ARG A 167 -19.56 -9.08 -13.16
N GLN A 168 -18.25 -8.92 -12.96
CA GLN A 168 -17.24 -9.91 -13.38
C GLN A 168 -17.34 -11.22 -12.57
N ALA A 169 -17.77 -11.15 -11.31
CA ALA A 169 -18.04 -12.32 -10.48
C ALA A 169 -19.36 -13.02 -10.84
N GLY A 170 -20.10 -12.50 -11.82
CA GLY A 170 -21.39 -13.05 -12.24
C GLY A 170 -22.53 -12.74 -11.27
N CYS A 171 -22.39 -11.69 -10.45
CA CYS A 171 -23.41 -11.21 -9.51
C CYS A 171 -24.23 -10.08 -10.12
N GLU A 172 -25.49 -9.98 -9.70
CA GLU A 172 -26.34 -8.81 -9.97
C GLU A 172 -26.27 -7.84 -8.79
N LEU A 173 -25.84 -6.61 -9.04
CA LEU A 173 -25.79 -5.55 -8.03
C LEU A 173 -27.20 -4.99 -7.76
N VAL A 174 -27.62 -4.96 -6.50
CA VAL A 174 -28.83 -4.28 -6.04
C VAL A 174 -28.41 -3.14 -5.08
N GLU A 175 -28.49 -1.91 -5.58
CA GLU A 175 -28.14 -0.72 -4.80
C GLU A 175 -29.30 -0.30 -3.91
N VAL A 176 -29.02 -0.01 -2.63
CA VAL A 176 -30.04 0.46 -1.66
C VAL A 176 -29.67 1.80 -1.03
N GLY A 177 -30.68 2.53 -0.61
CA GLY A 177 -30.52 3.85 -0.03
C GLY A 177 -30.08 4.92 -1.00
N THR A 178 -29.38 5.94 -0.50
CA THR A 178 -28.83 7.06 -1.26
C THR A 178 -27.33 7.21 -0.96
N THR A 179 -26.65 8.15 -1.62
CA THR A 179 -25.21 8.38 -1.45
C THR A 179 -24.80 8.61 0.01
N ASN A 180 -25.62 9.36 0.77
CA ASN A 180 -25.30 9.76 2.13
C ASN A 180 -26.19 9.11 3.20
N ARG A 181 -27.26 8.41 2.82
CA ARG A 181 -28.19 7.82 3.79
C ARG A 181 -28.70 6.46 3.32
N THR A 182 -28.42 5.44 4.12
CA THR A 182 -28.98 4.10 3.96
C THR A 182 -29.50 3.60 5.30
N HIS A 183 -30.71 3.07 5.30
CA HIS A 183 -31.37 2.54 6.47
C HIS A 183 -31.62 1.04 6.36
N LEU A 184 -31.78 0.36 7.48
CA LEU A 184 -32.03 -1.08 7.50
C LEU A 184 -33.28 -1.49 6.68
N LYS A 185 -34.30 -0.63 6.67
CA LYS A 185 -35.51 -0.83 5.85
C LYS A 185 -35.23 -0.91 4.35
N ASP A 186 -34.18 -0.19 3.86
CA ASP A 186 -33.84 -0.16 2.45
C ASP A 186 -33.26 -1.52 2.03
N TYR A 187 -32.41 -2.14 2.87
CA TYR A 187 -31.95 -3.51 2.69
C TYR A 187 -33.11 -4.51 2.75
N ARG A 188 -33.98 -4.42 3.77
CA ARG A 188 -35.13 -5.31 3.96
C ARG A 188 -36.06 -5.32 2.75
N GLN A 189 -36.35 -4.14 2.17
CA GLN A 189 -37.22 -4.01 1.00
C GLN A 189 -36.63 -4.54 -0.29
N ALA A 190 -35.30 -4.62 -0.38
CA ALA A 190 -34.60 -5.15 -1.54
C ALA A 190 -34.44 -6.68 -1.54
N ILE A 191 -34.64 -7.32 -0.37
CA ILE A 191 -34.51 -8.78 -0.24
C ILE A 191 -35.64 -9.50 -0.99
N ASN A 192 -35.27 -10.46 -1.81
CA ASN A 192 -36.18 -11.35 -2.54
C ASN A 192 -35.52 -12.75 -2.74
N GLU A 193 -36.19 -13.66 -3.45
CA GLU A 193 -35.71 -15.04 -3.68
C GLU A 193 -34.38 -15.13 -4.45
N GLN A 194 -33.99 -14.07 -5.19
CA GLN A 194 -32.73 -13.98 -5.93
C GLN A 194 -31.58 -13.44 -5.06
N THR A 195 -31.87 -12.91 -3.88
CA THR A 195 -30.84 -12.33 -3.01
C THR A 195 -29.92 -13.42 -2.47
N GLY A 196 -28.61 -13.29 -2.76
CA GLY A 196 -27.59 -14.25 -2.36
C GLY A 196 -26.63 -13.73 -1.30
N LEU A 197 -26.53 -12.40 -1.13
CA LEU A 197 -25.57 -11.80 -0.22
C LEU A 197 -26.03 -10.39 0.21
N LEU A 198 -25.91 -10.08 1.49
CA LEU A 198 -25.94 -8.71 2.02
C LEU A 198 -24.50 -8.27 2.26
N MET A 199 -24.04 -7.24 1.56
CA MET A 199 -22.64 -6.82 1.61
C MET A 199 -22.50 -5.38 2.10
N LYS A 200 -21.45 -5.15 2.91
CA LYS A 200 -20.93 -3.82 3.24
C LYS A 200 -19.55 -3.64 2.65
N VAL A 201 -19.26 -2.40 2.27
CA VAL A 201 -17.92 -1.99 1.84
C VAL A 201 -17.53 -0.77 2.66
N HIS A 202 -16.47 -0.91 3.43
CA HIS A 202 -15.94 0.20 4.22
C HIS A 202 -15.33 1.26 3.31
N THR A 203 -15.74 2.53 3.51
CA THR A 203 -15.29 3.68 2.71
C THR A 203 -13.89 4.14 3.11
N SER A 204 -12.91 3.24 3.02
CA SER A 204 -11.54 3.46 3.52
C SER A 204 -10.78 4.59 2.80
N ASN A 205 -11.20 4.98 1.59
CA ASN A 205 -10.51 5.96 0.74
C ASN A 205 -11.28 7.25 0.46
N TYR A 206 -12.47 7.41 1.05
CA TYR A 206 -13.24 8.66 1.04
C TYR A 206 -14.11 8.79 2.30
N HIS A 207 -14.60 9.99 2.56
CA HIS A 207 -15.46 10.29 3.69
C HIS A 207 -16.70 11.03 3.22
N ILE A 208 -17.88 10.65 3.77
CA ILE A 208 -19.14 11.34 3.55
C ILE A 208 -19.54 12.01 4.88
N GLU A 209 -19.64 13.31 4.86
CA GLU A 209 -19.91 14.13 6.05
C GLU A 209 -21.24 14.89 5.93
N GLY A 210 -21.80 15.30 7.06
CA GLY A 210 -23.03 16.06 7.17
C GLY A 210 -24.24 15.21 7.56
N PHE A 211 -25.37 15.33 6.88
CA PHE A 211 -26.59 14.59 7.17
C PHE A 211 -26.53 13.17 6.63
N THR A 212 -25.86 12.27 7.37
CA THR A 212 -25.57 10.89 6.97
C THR A 212 -26.31 9.86 7.81
N ALA A 213 -26.48 8.65 7.28
CA ALA A 213 -26.91 7.45 8.01
C ALA A 213 -26.34 6.20 7.33
N ALA A 214 -25.80 5.28 8.11
CA ALA A 214 -25.30 3.98 7.66
C ALA A 214 -25.88 2.86 8.53
N VAL A 215 -25.99 1.66 7.97
CA VAL A 215 -26.44 0.47 8.70
C VAL A 215 -25.26 -0.16 9.40
N ALA A 216 -25.36 -0.43 10.68
CA ALA A 216 -24.32 -1.14 11.43
C ALA A 216 -24.25 -2.62 11.00
N GLU A 217 -23.07 -3.22 11.08
CA GLU A 217 -22.82 -4.63 10.73
C GLU A 217 -23.74 -5.57 11.53
N SER A 218 -23.89 -5.35 12.83
CA SER A 218 -24.76 -6.17 13.69
C SER A 218 -26.23 -6.15 13.25
N GLN A 219 -26.71 -5.01 12.74
CA GLN A 219 -28.08 -4.89 12.20
C GLN A 219 -28.22 -5.67 10.88
N LEU A 220 -27.18 -5.60 10.01
CA LEU A 220 -27.18 -6.31 8.75
C LEU A 220 -27.08 -7.83 8.97
N VAL A 221 -26.27 -8.27 9.93
CA VAL A 221 -26.17 -9.67 10.36
C VAL A 221 -27.51 -10.19 10.87
N ALA A 222 -28.19 -9.44 11.75
CA ALA A 222 -29.51 -9.82 12.25
C ALA A 222 -30.55 -9.95 11.12
N LEU A 223 -30.50 -9.05 10.14
CA LEU A 223 -31.34 -9.12 8.94
C LEU A 223 -31.00 -10.33 8.08
N GLY A 224 -29.73 -10.61 7.87
CA GLY A 224 -29.26 -11.80 7.13
C GLY A 224 -29.72 -13.10 7.78
N GLN A 225 -29.65 -13.18 9.12
CA GLN A 225 -30.15 -14.36 9.87
C GLN A 225 -31.68 -14.55 9.74
N GLU A 226 -32.44 -13.45 9.77
CA GLU A 226 -33.90 -13.49 9.61
C GLU A 226 -34.33 -14.09 8.25
N PHE A 227 -33.55 -13.78 7.18
CA PHE A 227 -33.86 -14.24 5.82
C PHE A 227 -32.97 -15.40 5.36
N ALA A 228 -32.14 -15.97 6.21
CA ALA A 228 -31.13 -16.99 5.88
C ALA A 228 -30.20 -16.59 4.71
N ILE A 229 -29.82 -15.34 4.64
CA ILE A 229 -28.91 -14.77 3.64
C ILE A 229 -27.56 -14.45 4.31
N PRO A 230 -26.42 -14.91 3.76
CA PRO A 230 -25.11 -14.61 4.32
C PRO A 230 -24.77 -13.13 4.22
N THR A 231 -23.86 -12.69 5.09
CA THR A 231 -23.34 -11.32 5.15
C THR A 231 -21.85 -11.29 4.90
N ALA A 232 -21.35 -10.24 4.24
CA ALA A 232 -19.93 -10.02 4.07
C ALA A 232 -19.57 -8.54 4.20
N THR A 233 -18.35 -8.27 4.68
CA THR A 233 -17.81 -6.91 4.76
C THR A 233 -16.41 -6.84 4.14
N ASP A 234 -16.23 -5.95 3.16
CA ASP A 234 -14.90 -5.55 2.70
C ASP A 234 -14.40 -4.35 3.50
N LEU A 235 -13.38 -4.55 4.34
CA LEU A 235 -12.75 -3.50 5.12
C LEU A 235 -11.73 -2.68 4.32
N GLY A 236 -11.16 -3.25 3.29
CA GLY A 236 -10.12 -2.62 2.49
C GLY A 236 -8.81 -2.42 3.25
N SER A 237 -8.78 -1.62 4.33
CA SER A 237 -7.55 -1.28 5.07
C SER A 237 -7.12 -2.31 6.11
N GLY A 238 -8.02 -2.77 6.95
CA GLY A 238 -7.82 -3.81 7.98
C GLY A 238 -6.70 -3.53 9.01
N SER A 239 -7.08 -3.14 10.23
CA SER A 239 -6.17 -3.10 11.38
C SER A 239 -6.51 -4.24 12.34
N LEU A 240 -5.49 -4.91 12.91
CA LEU A 240 -5.68 -5.94 13.94
C LEU A 240 -5.55 -5.41 15.37
N VAL A 241 -5.34 -4.12 15.54
CA VAL A 241 -5.28 -3.45 16.84
C VAL A 241 -6.14 -2.20 16.85
N ASP A 242 -6.65 -1.85 18.02
CA ASP A 242 -7.31 -0.57 18.23
C ASP A 242 -6.30 0.57 18.08
N MET A 243 -6.38 1.27 16.96
CA MET A 243 -5.47 2.35 16.60
C MET A 243 -5.54 3.52 17.61
N THR A 244 -6.66 3.69 18.30
CA THR A 244 -6.83 4.77 19.30
C THR A 244 -5.92 4.60 20.51
N ARG A 245 -5.52 3.39 20.84
CA ARG A 245 -4.51 3.10 21.90
C ARG A 245 -3.15 3.74 21.61
N TYR A 246 -2.88 4.05 20.37
CA TYR A 246 -1.63 4.65 19.89
C TYR A 246 -1.81 6.13 19.49
N GLY A 247 -2.95 6.75 19.86
CA GLY A 247 -3.23 8.14 19.52
C GLY A 247 -3.57 8.38 18.05
N LEU A 248 -3.96 7.33 17.33
CA LEU A 248 -4.35 7.37 15.92
C LEU A 248 -5.90 7.34 15.79
N PRO A 249 -6.45 7.73 14.64
CA PRO A 249 -7.89 7.62 14.37
C PRO A 249 -8.42 6.19 14.53
N ALA A 250 -9.69 6.08 14.92
CA ALA A 250 -10.36 4.78 15.01
C ALA A 250 -10.56 4.18 13.62
N GLU A 251 -10.32 2.88 13.50
CA GLU A 251 -10.60 2.09 12.30
C GLU A 251 -11.33 0.79 12.68
N PRO A 252 -12.28 0.33 11.87
CA PRO A 252 -12.93 -0.95 12.11
C PRO A 252 -11.93 -2.10 12.09
N MET A 253 -12.04 -3.00 13.06
CA MET A 253 -11.18 -4.18 13.16
C MET A 253 -11.92 -5.45 12.68
N PRO A 254 -11.25 -6.37 11.99
CA PRO A 254 -11.84 -7.66 11.61
C PRO A 254 -12.46 -8.41 12.80
N GLN A 255 -11.79 -8.37 13.97
CA GLN A 255 -12.28 -9.00 15.21
C GLN A 255 -13.68 -8.51 15.61
N GLN A 256 -13.94 -7.21 15.45
CA GLN A 256 -15.25 -6.63 15.79
C GLN A 256 -16.35 -7.15 14.87
N LEU A 257 -16.04 -7.30 13.58
CA LEU A 257 -16.99 -7.79 12.59
C LEU A 257 -17.27 -9.29 12.76
N ILE A 258 -16.23 -10.08 13.03
CA ILE A 258 -16.37 -11.52 13.34
C ILE A 258 -17.20 -11.70 14.61
N ALA A 259 -16.93 -10.93 15.67
CA ALA A 259 -17.71 -10.95 16.90
C ALA A 259 -19.17 -10.49 16.70
N ALA A 260 -19.43 -9.59 15.75
CA ALA A 260 -20.77 -9.19 15.35
C ALA A 260 -21.51 -10.25 14.53
N GLY A 261 -20.84 -11.31 14.08
CA GLY A 261 -21.41 -12.44 13.36
C GLY A 261 -21.39 -12.33 11.83
N VAL A 262 -20.59 -11.43 11.27
CA VAL A 262 -20.38 -11.33 9.81
C VAL A 262 -19.78 -12.65 9.29
N ASP A 263 -20.34 -13.20 8.21
CA ASP A 263 -19.93 -14.51 7.72
C ASP A 263 -18.54 -14.51 7.07
N LEU A 264 -18.22 -13.47 6.29
CA LEU A 264 -16.89 -13.25 5.72
C LEU A 264 -16.46 -11.79 5.78
N VAL A 265 -15.21 -11.58 6.13
CA VAL A 265 -14.54 -10.26 6.16
C VAL A 265 -13.30 -10.30 5.29
N THR A 266 -13.09 -9.27 4.44
CA THR A 266 -11.91 -9.15 3.59
C THR A 266 -11.13 -7.88 3.88
N PHE A 267 -9.78 -7.93 3.75
CA PHE A 267 -8.91 -6.77 3.88
C PHE A 267 -7.51 -6.98 3.28
N SER A 268 -6.77 -5.89 3.14
CA SER A 268 -5.42 -5.86 2.55
C SER A 268 -4.33 -6.08 3.60
N GLY A 269 -3.29 -6.84 3.25
CA GLY A 269 -2.12 -7.05 4.09
C GLY A 269 -1.12 -5.87 4.10
N ASP A 270 -1.06 -5.10 3.01
CA ASP A 270 -0.04 -4.07 2.75
C ASP A 270 -0.49 -2.63 3.10
N LYS A 271 -1.56 -2.50 3.89
CA LYS A 271 -2.06 -1.22 4.40
C LYS A 271 -1.80 -1.12 5.92
N LEU A 272 -2.85 -0.88 6.72
CA LEU A 272 -2.70 -0.69 8.17
C LEU A 272 -2.14 -1.92 8.90
N LEU A 273 -2.34 -3.13 8.35
CA LEU A 273 -1.69 -4.34 8.86
C LEU A 273 -0.16 -4.25 8.79
N GLY A 274 0.41 -3.47 7.88
CA GLY A 274 1.86 -3.28 7.78
C GLY A 274 2.64 -4.50 7.27
N GLY A 275 1.96 -5.43 6.58
CA GLY A 275 2.52 -6.64 6.00
C GLY A 275 2.75 -6.57 4.49
N PRO A 276 2.95 -7.71 3.83
CA PRO A 276 3.08 -7.80 2.38
C PRO A 276 1.74 -7.58 1.69
N GLN A 277 1.77 -7.31 0.38
CA GLN A 277 0.56 -7.33 -0.43
C GLN A 277 -0.07 -8.73 -0.36
N ALA A 278 -1.26 -8.81 0.23
CA ALA A 278 -2.09 -9.99 0.34
C ALA A 278 -3.55 -9.59 0.47
N GLY A 279 -4.45 -10.44 0.01
CA GLY A 279 -5.86 -10.39 0.34
C GLY A 279 -6.15 -11.44 1.42
N ILE A 280 -6.70 -10.99 2.53
CA ILE A 280 -7.03 -11.84 3.67
C ILE A 280 -8.55 -11.97 3.72
N ILE A 281 -9.06 -13.19 3.80
CA ILE A 281 -10.47 -13.50 3.97
C ILE A 281 -10.61 -14.28 5.26
N LEU A 282 -11.40 -13.76 6.19
CA LEU A 282 -11.68 -14.37 7.49
C LEU A 282 -13.16 -14.68 7.62
N GLY A 283 -13.52 -15.69 8.38
CA GLY A 283 -14.90 -15.89 8.76
C GLY A 283 -15.26 -17.32 9.05
N LYS A 284 -16.51 -17.69 8.70
CA LYS A 284 -17.06 -19.01 8.96
C LYS A 284 -16.36 -20.08 8.13
N LYS A 285 -16.04 -21.19 8.77
CA LYS A 285 -15.29 -22.30 8.20
C LYS A 285 -15.95 -22.86 6.93
N GLU A 286 -17.27 -23.00 6.92
CA GLU A 286 -18.02 -23.50 5.76
C GLU A 286 -17.79 -22.68 4.48
N TRP A 287 -17.71 -21.35 4.60
CA TRP A 287 -17.44 -20.46 3.48
C TRP A 287 -15.96 -20.51 3.08
N ILE A 288 -15.06 -20.54 4.05
CA ILE A 288 -13.60 -20.64 3.78
C ILE A 288 -13.28 -21.96 3.07
N GLU A 289 -13.88 -23.10 3.46
CA GLU A 289 -13.70 -24.37 2.77
C GLU A 289 -14.16 -24.30 1.30
N ARG A 290 -15.30 -23.66 1.03
CA ARG A 290 -15.80 -23.44 -0.34
C ARG A 290 -14.86 -22.56 -1.16
N LEU A 291 -14.31 -21.50 -0.57
CA LEU A 291 -13.30 -20.64 -1.20
C LEU A 291 -12.03 -21.43 -1.54
N GLN A 292 -11.53 -22.25 -0.62
CA GLN A 292 -10.32 -23.08 -0.79
C GLN A 292 -10.49 -24.14 -1.90
N GLN A 293 -11.69 -24.66 -2.08
CA GLN A 293 -12.00 -25.67 -3.11
C GLN A 293 -12.28 -25.06 -4.49
N HIS A 294 -12.56 -23.76 -4.57
CA HIS A 294 -12.91 -23.11 -5.82
C HIS A 294 -11.72 -23.04 -6.79
N PRO A 295 -11.87 -23.35 -8.11
CA PRO A 295 -10.77 -23.34 -9.08
C PRO A 295 -10.00 -22.01 -9.16
N LEU A 296 -10.69 -20.86 -8.98
CA LEU A 296 -10.05 -19.54 -8.97
C LEU A 296 -9.02 -19.38 -7.83
N LYS A 297 -9.18 -20.08 -6.69
CA LYS A 297 -8.21 -20.02 -5.59
C LYS A 297 -6.81 -20.39 -6.07
N ARG A 298 -6.69 -21.35 -7.01
CA ARG A 298 -5.39 -21.73 -7.58
C ARG A 298 -4.76 -20.59 -8.38
N ALA A 299 -5.55 -19.84 -9.12
CA ALA A 299 -5.07 -18.68 -9.91
C ALA A 299 -4.71 -17.49 -9.03
N LEU A 300 -5.42 -17.31 -7.90
CA LEU A 300 -5.31 -16.16 -7.01
C LEU A 300 -4.42 -16.39 -5.78
N ARG A 301 -3.83 -17.58 -5.63
CA ARG A 301 -3.07 -17.95 -4.43
C ARG A 301 -1.80 -17.10 -4.23
N ALA A 302 -1.50 -16.78 -2.97
CA ALA A 302 -0.25 -16.16 -2.58
C ALA A 302 0.96 -17.10 -2.78
N ASP A 303 2.14 -16.54 -3.04
CA ASP A 303 3.39 -17.27 -3.13
C ASP A 303 4.03 -17.48 -1.74
N LYS A 304 5.15 -18.22 -1.71
CA LYS A 304 5.85 -18.56 -0.46
C LYS A 304 6.47 -17.34 0.24
N MET A 305 6.88 -16.33 -0.51
CA MET A 305 7.50 -15.12 0.04
C MET A 305 6.44 -14.28 0.74
N THR A 306 5.30 -14.08 0.09
CA THR A 306 4.14 -13.40 0.67
C THR A 306 3.67 -14.08 1.95
N LEU A 307 3.54 -15.41 1.97
CA LEU A 307 3.10 -16.14 3.16
C LEU A 307 4.13 -16.07 4.29
N ALA A 308 5.42 -16.18 4.00
CA ALA A 308 6.48 -16.03 5.01
C ALA A 308 6.51 -14.63 5.62
N ALA A 309 6.39 -13.59 4.79
CA ALA A 309 6.30 -12.21 5.25
C ALA A 309 5.04 -11.97 6.10
N LEU A 310 3.90 -12.51 5.67
CA LEU A 310 2.63 -12.35 6.38
C LEU A 310 2.65 -13.07 7.74
N ASP A 311 3.13 -14.31 7.80
CA ASP A 311 3.29 -15.04 9.08
C ASP A 311 4.16 -14.26 10.07
N ALA A 312 5.34 -13.80 9.62
CA ALA A 312 6.25 -13.03 10.46
C ALA A 312 5.65 -11.69 10.91
N THR A 313 4.88 -11.02 10.05
CA THR A 313 4.18 -9.77 10.40
C THR A 313 3.09 -10.03 11.43
N LEU A 314 2.27 -11.06 11.27
CA LEU A 314 1.19 -11.40 12.20
C LEU A 314 1.71 -11.76 13.59
N ARG A 315 2.88 -12.41 13.70
CA ARG A 315 3.52 -12.71 14.99
C ARG A 315 3.88 -11.45 15.79
N LEU A 316 4.09 -10.31 15.16
CA LEU A 316 4.32 -9.04 15.86
C LEU A 316 3.08 -8.60 16.63
N TYR A 317 1.88 -8.93 16.15
CA TYR A 317 0.61 -8.61 16.81
C TYR A 317 0.35 -9.40 18.09
N GLN A 318 1.12 -10.46 18.36
CA GLN A 318 1.15 -11.12 19.65
C GLN A 318 1.89 -10.30 20.73
N GLN A 319 2.56 -9.19 20.33
CA GLN A 319 3.26 -8.25 21.19
C GLN A 319 2.75 -6.81 20.97
N PRO A 320 1.48 -6.50 21.28
CA PRO A 320 0.85 -5.24 20.89
C PRO A 320 1.56 -4.01 21.47
N ASP A 321 2.12 -4.11 22.67
CA ASP A 321 2.82 -2.99 23.32
C ASP A 321 4.16 -2.62 22.62
N ARG A 322 4.69 -3.50 21.78
CA ARG A 322 5.91 -3.27 21.00
C ARG A 322 5.68 -2.99 19.52
N LEU A 323 4.45 -2.90 19.07
CA LEU A 323 4.14 -2.67 17.64
C LEU A 323 4.73 -1.37 17.10
N THR A 324 4.75 -0.31 17.91
CA THR A 324 5.34 0.97 17.51
C THR A 324 6.86 0.92 17.33
N GLU A 325 7.51 -0.07 17.92
CA GLU A 325 8.95 -0.34 17.74
C GLU A 325 9.19 -1.27 16.54
N LEU A 326 8.46 -2.38 16.50
CA LEU A 326 8.76 -3.53 15.63
C LEU A 326 8.16 -3.39 14.22
N LEU A 327 7.00 -2.73 14.09
CA LEU A 327 6.27 -2.62 12.83
C LEU A 327 6.51 -1.24 12.20
N PRO A 328 7.18 -1.14 11.03
CA PRO A 328 7.51 0.14 10.41
C PRO A 328 6.29 1.04 10.20
N THR A 329 5.16 0.51 9.76
CA THR A 329 3.92 1.28 9.59
C THR A 329 3.50 1.96 10.91
N MET A 330 3.45 1.22 12.03
CA MET A 330 3.07 1.78 13.32
C MET A 330 4.11 2.78 13.82
N ARG A 331 5.39 2.48 13.68
CA ARG A 331 6.49 3.40 14.05
C ARG A 331 6.39 4.75 13.33
N LEU A 332 6.15 4.72 12.01
CA LEU A 332 6.01 5.94 11.23
C LEU A 332 4.74 6.72 11.56
N LEU A 333 3.61 6.03 11.74
CA LEU A 333 2.33 6.67 12.08
C LEU A 333 2.37 7.34 13.46
N THR A 334 3.01 6.71 14.45
CA THR A 334 3.06 7.19 15.84
C THR A 334 4.28 8.07 16.13
N ARG A 335 5.14 8.34 15.14
CA ARG A 335 6.34 9.16 15.34
C ARG A 335 5.98 10.54 15.88
N PRO A 336 6.54 10.97 17.04
CA PRO A 336 6.20 12.26 17.65
C PRO A 336 6.57 13.44 16.74
N ALA A 337 5.68 14.43 16.61
CA ALA A 337 5.94 15.61 15.80
C ALA A 337 7.20 16.38 16.25
N GLN A 338 7.50 16.41 17.54
CA GLN A 338 8.71 17.01 18.07
C GLN A 338 9.98 16.35 17.52
N ALA A 339 10.03 15.02 17.48
CA ALA A 339 11.18 14.29 16.93
C ALA A 339 11.35 14.53 15.41
N ILE A 340 10.24 14.75 14.70
CA ILE A 340 10.26 15.11 13.28
C ILE A 340 10.79 16.55 13.11
N ALA A 341 10.38 17.49 13.98
CA ALA A 341 10.87 18.87 13.96
C ALA A 341 12.40 18.93 14.18
N GLU A 342 12.91 18.19 15.15
CA GLU A 342 14.35 18.12 15.42
C GLU A 342 15.13 17.55 14.23
N SER A 343 14.61 16.51 13.59
CA SER A 343 15.14 15.96 12.34
C SER A 343 15.13 17.02 11.23
N ALA A 344 14.04 17.78 11.08
CA ALA A 344 13.90 18.82 10.08
C ALA A 344 14.94 19.93 10.26
N GLN A 345 15.23 20.33 11.51
CA GLN A 345 16.27 21.34 11.81
C GLN A 345 17.67 20.85 11.40
N ARG A 346 18.01 19.59 11.70
CA ARG A 346 19.31 19.02 11.29
C ARG A 346 19.44 18.92 9.77
N VAL A 347 18.39 18.47 9.08
CA VAL A 347 18.36 18.38 7.62
C VAL A 347 18.43 19.78 7.00
N LEU A 348 17.68 20.77 7.53
CA LEU A 348 17.76 22.16 7.08
C LEU A 348 19.19 22.70 7.15
N ALA A 349 19.85 22.57 8.30
CA ALA A 349 21.21 23.05 8.49
C ALA A 349 22.17 22.46 7.44
N ALA A 350 22.09 21.16 7.18
CA ALA A 350 22.94 20.50 6.19
C ALA A 350 22.62 20.87 4.73
N LEU A 351 21.37 21.20 4.41
CA LEU A 351 20.97 21.61 3.06
C LEU A 351 21.22 23.11 2.79
N SER A 352 21.17 23.95 3.80
CA SER A 352 21.31 25.40 3.65
C SER A 352 22.61 25.79 2.96
N ASP A 353 23.75 25.20 3.35
CA ASP A 353 25.07 25.48 2.74
C ASP A 353 25.12 25.18 1.24
N ARG A 354 24.20 24.31 0.75
CA ARG A 354 24.24 23.79 -0.63
C ARG A 354 23.23 24.44 -1.56
N TYR A 355 22.08 24.85 -1.01
CA TYR A 355 20.94 25.27 -1.80
C TYR A 355 20.50 26.71 -1.57
N SER A 356 21.07 27.43 -0.58
CA SER A 356 20.72 28.83 -0.26
C SER A 356 20.99 29.85 -1.38
N ALA A 357 21.88 29.53 -2.31
CA ALA A 357 22.11 30.39 -3.47
C ALA A 357 20.87 30.49 -4.38
N ASP A 358 20.19 29.39 -4.59
CA ASP A 358 19.06 29.30 -5.52
C ASP A 358 17.69 29.19 -4.81
N PHE A 359 17.67 28.81 -3.53
CA PHE A 359 16.45 28.55 -2.78
C PHE A 359 16.49 29.17 -1.38
N THR A 360 15.33 29.66 -0.94
CA THR A 360 15.07 29.94 0.47
C THR A 360 14.57 28.65 1.13
N LEU A 361 15.29 28.22 2.17
CA LEU A 361 14.95 27.03 2.94
C LEU A 361 14.33 27.41 4.28
N ALA A 362 13.32 26.64 4.71
CA ALA A 362 12.69 26.81 6.02
C ALA A 362 12.23 25.46 6.59
N VAL A 363 12.09 25.40 7.93
CA VAL A 363 11.37 24.31 8.60
C VAL A 363 9.96 24.79 8.90
N GLU A 364 8.97 24.10 8.39
CA GLU A 364 7.56 24.47 8.54
C GLU A 364 6.72 23.32 9.09
N PRO A 365 5.72 23.60 9.95
CA PRO A 365 4.76 22.60 10.37
C PRO A 365 3.92 22.17 9.17
N CYS A 366 3.60 20.89 9.12
CA CYS A 366 2.72 20.34 8.09
C CYS A 366 1.87 19.19 8.65
N LEU A 367 1.02 18.65 7.80
CA LEU A 367 0.18 17.51 8.14
C LEU A 367 0.49 16.37 7.18
N SER A 368 0.99 15.26 7.71
CA SER A 368 1.19 14.03 6.95
C SER A 368 -0.14 13.28 6.79
N GLN A 369 -0.24 12.51 5.72
CA GLN A 369 -1.36 11.64 5.40
C GLN A 369 -1.05 10.21 5.82
N ILE A 370 -2.02 9.51 6.42
CA ILE A 370 -1.87 8.09 6.78
C ILE A 370 -1.73 7.26 5.50
N GLY A 371 -2.68 7.40 4.58
CA GLY A 371 -2.61 6.74 3.27
C GLY A 371 -3.67 7.28 2.32
N SER A 372 -3.41 7.23 1.02
CA SER A 372 -4.40 7.62 0.01
C SER A 372 -5.55 6.62 -0.16
N GLY A 373 -5.34 5.38 0.26
CA GLY A 373 -6.36 4.31 0.26
C GLY A 373 -6.73 3.82 1.67
N SER A 374 -6.37 4.59 2.72
CA SER A 374 -6.68 4.31 4.13
C SER A 374 -6.63 5.62 4.89
N LEU A 375 -7.76 6.01 5.53
CA LEU A 375 -7.87 7.24 6.32
C LEU A 375 -7.38 8.50 5.56
N PRO A 376 -7.95 8.84 4.39
CA PRO A 376 -7.42 9.89 3.52
C PRO A 376 -7.62 11.30 4.06
N VAL A 377 -8.61 11.50 4.93
CA VAL A 377 -8.94 12.80 5.56
C VAL A 377 -8.21 13.01 6.88
N ASP A 378 -7.81 11.93 7.54
CA ASP A 378 -7.08 11.98 8.81
C ASP A 378 -5.64 12.39 8.58
N ARG A 379 -5.21 13.39 9.34
CA ARG A 379 -3.90 14.01 9.19
C ARG A 379 -3.11 13.92 10.49
N LEU A 380 -1.82 13.66 10.36
CA LEU A 380 -0.90 13.54 11.48
C LEU A 380 0.00 14.77 11.54
N PRO A 381 0.10 15.46 12.71
CA PRO A 381 1.01 16.59 12.88
C PRO A 381 2.45 16.21 12.52
N SER A 382 3.08 16.95 11.62
CA SER A 382 4.42 16.68 11.10
C SER A 382 5.20 17.98 10.86
N TRP A 383 6.43 17.83 10.39
CA TRP A 383 7.31 18.94 10.01
C TRP A 383 8.02 18.63 8.70
N ALA A 384 8.19 19.66 7.90
CA ALA A 384 8.85 19.55 6.61
C ALA A 384 10.01 20.56 6.50
N VAL A 385 11.00 20.21 5.71
CA VAL A 385 11.93 21.19 5.12
C VAL A 385 11.32 21.65 3.81
N THR A 386 11.16 22.98 3.65
CA THR A 386 10.64 23.58 2.42
C THR A 386 11.77 24.25 1.64
N LEU A 387 11.71 24.17 0.31
CA LEU A 387 12.62 24.87 -0.61
C LEU A 387 11.77 25.73 -1.55
N THR A 388 11.93 27.04 -1.46
CA THR A 388 11.26 28.04 -2.29
C THR A 388 12.27 28.64 -3.25
N PRO A 389 12.09 28.59 -4.58
CA PRO A 389 13.02 29.19 -5.52
C PRO A 389 13.15 30.71 -5.30
N ASN A 390 14.37 31.24 -5.22
CA ASN A 390 14.63 32.67 -5.01
C ASN A 390 14.17 33.51 -6.20
N ASP A 391 14.15 32.94 -7.39
CA ASP A 391 13.67 33.57 -8.63
C ASP A 391 12.14 33.45 -8.81
N GLY A 392 11.44 32.77 -7.90
CA GLY A 392 10.00 32.49 -7.99
C GLY A 392 9.61 31.59 -9.15
N SER A 393 10.56 30.94 -9.84
CA SER A 393 10.33 30.19 -11.05
C SER A 393 9.93 28.73 -10.78
N GLY A 394 8.80 28.31 -11.32
CA GLY A 394 8.40 26.89 -11.35
C GLY A 394 9.39 26.00 -12.10
N ARG A 395 10.13 26.56 -13.10
CA ARG A 395 11.15 25.83 -13.86
C ARG A 395 12.34 25.46 -12.98
N THR A 396 12.80 26.37 -12.12
CA THR A 396 13.89 26.12 -11.16
C THR A 396 13.49 24.99 -10.20
N LEU A 397 12.25 24.99 -9.72
CA LEU A 397 11.70 23.95 -8.86
C LEU A 397 11.59 22.60 -9.57
N GLU A 398 11.13 22.59 -10.82
CA GLU A 398 11.04 21.38 -11.65
C GLU A 398 12.42 20.79 -11.93
N ALA A 399 13.42 21.61 -12.24
CA ALA A 399 14.79 21.18 -12.46
C ALA A 399 15.39 20.51 -11.21
N LEU A 400 15.17 21.10 -10.02
CA LEU A 400 15.60 20.50 -8.75
C LEU A 400 14.94 19.13 -8.51
N THR A 401 13.62 19.07 -8.64
CA THR A 401 12.89 17.82 -8.41
C THR A 401 13.24 16.73 -9.44
N ALA A 402 13.49 17.11 -10.69
CA ALA A 402 13.96 16.20 -11.73
C ALA A 402 15.36 15.66 -11.40
N ARG A 403 16.28 16.52 -10.97
CA ARG A 403 17.61 16.11 -10.52
C ARG A 403 17.53 15.12 -9.36
N TRP A 404 16.70 15.38 -8.35
CA TRP A 404 16.57 14.52 -7.18
C TRP A 404 15.87 13.17 -7.49
N ARG A 405 14.95 13.14 -8.46
CA ARG A 405 14.41 11.89 -8.99
C ARG A 405 15.44 11.06 -9.76
N GLY A 406 16.49 11.70 -10.28
CA GLY A 406 17.58 11.05 -11.01
C GLY A 406 18.71 10.48 -10.15
N LEU A 407 18.68 10.68 -8.83
CA LEU A 407 19.69 10.17 -7.90
C LEU A 407 19.71 8.64 -7.85
N ALA A 408 20.77 8.06 -7.31
CA ALA A 408 20.90 6.62 -7.14
C ALA A 408 19.77 6.10 -6.23
N LYS A 409 19.51 6.78 -5.12
CA LYS A 409 18.31 6.63 -4.30
C LYS A 409 17.43 7.89 -4.42
N PRO A 410 16.42 7.90 -5.30
CA PRO A 410 15.60 9.08 -5.56
C PRO A 410 14.96 9.67 -4.31
N VAL A 411 14.87 11.01 -4.27
CA VAL A 411 14.17 11.75 -3.20
C VAL A 411 12.83 12.26 -3.73
N ILE A 412 11.74 11.82 -3.11
CA ILE A 412 10.38 12.12 -3.52
C ILE A 412 9.72 13.03 -2.49
N GLY A 413 9.63 14.31 -2.81
CA GLY A 413 8.87 15.30 -2.05
C GLY A 413 7.55 15.67 -2.71
N ARG A 414 6.84 16.63 -2.13
CA ARG A 414 5.57 17.17 -2.65
C ARG A 414 5.77 18.62 -3.10
N VAL A 415 5.37 18.94 -4.32
CA VAL A 415 5.33 20.33 -4.80
C VAL A 415 3.95 20.92 -4.55
N ALA A 416 3.88 21.99 -3.80
CA ALA A 416 2.66 22.74 -3.51
C ALA A 416 3.01 24.19 -3.20
N ASP A 417 2.11 25.12 -3.50
CA ASP A 417 2.25 26.56 -3.18
C ASP A 417 3.57 27.17 -3.67
N GLY A 418 4.05 26.75 -4.85
CA GLY A 418 5.29 27.25 -5.45
C GLY A 418 6.57 26.79 -4.76
N ARG A 419 6.54 25.78 -3.91
CA ARG A 419 7.69 25.25 -3.18
C ARG A 419 7.71 23.71 -3.12
N LEU A 420 8.89 23.16 -2.90
CA LEU A 420 9.09 21.75 -2.60
C LEU A 420 9.00 21.52 -1.10
N TRP A 421 8.14 20.61 -0.69
CA TRP A 421 7.96 20.15 0.67
C TRP A 421 8.60 18.78 0.85
N LEU A 422 9.49 18.65 1.82
CA LEU A 422 10.10 17.40 2.26
C LEU A 422 9.54 17.08 3.65
N ASP A 423 8.44 16.39 3.73
CA ASP A 423 7.87 15.94 5.00
C ASP A 423 8.72 14.81 5.57
N LEU A 424 9.28 15.01 6.76
CA LEU A 424 10.27 14.09 7.33
C LEU A 424 9.66 12.96 8.17
N ARG A 425 8.34 12.80 8.21
CA ARG A 425 7.69 11.70 8.95
C ARG A 425 8.25 10.33 8.58
N CYS A 426 8.48 10.08 7.29
CA CYS A 426 8.98 8.80 6.78
C CYS A 426 10.52 8.73 6.65
N LEU A 427 11.25 9.75 7.12
CA LEU A 427 12.71 9.73 7.09
C LEU A 427 13.27 9.03 8.33
N GLU A 428 13.82 7.84 8.16
CA GLU A 428 14.45 7.07 9.25
C GLU A 428 15.99 7.16 9.22
N ASP A 429 16.61 7.37 8.06
CA ASP A 429 18.07 7.49 7.90
C ASP A 429 18.44 8.88 7.32
N GLU A 430 18.62 9.85 8.22
CA GLU A 430 19.03 11.21 7.86
C GLU A 430 20.42 11.23 7.19
N ALA A 431 21.35 10.41 7.68
CA ALA A 431 22.71 10.38 7.16
C ALA A 431 22.74 9.85 5.71
N ALA A 432 21.93 8.83 5.40
CA ALA A 432 21.81 8.33 4.02
C ALA A 432 21.19 9.39 3.09
N LEU A 433 20.16 10.12 3.51
CA LEU A 433 19.58 11.22 2.74
C LEU A 433 20.64 12.29 2.45
N LEU A 434 21.38 12.72 3.46
CA LEU A 434 22.38 13.78 3.32
C LEU A 434 23.57 13.35 2.44
N ARG A 435 23.97 12.08 2.49
CA ARG A 435 24.97 11.52 1.55
C ARG A 435 24.47 11.53 0.11
N GLU A 436 23.21 11.17 -0.11
CA GLU A 436 22.61 11.14 -1.45
C GLU A 436 22.47 12.54 -2.05
N LEU A 437 22.16 13.54 -1.21
CA LEU A 437 22.06 14.94 -1.62
C LEU A 437 23.41 15.67 -1.62
N ALA A 438 24.51 14.98 -1.30
CA ALA A 438 25.85 15.51 -1.47
C ALA A 438 26.15 15.76 -2.96
N PRO A 439 27.00 16.78 -3.29
CA PRO A 439 27.35 17.11 -4.66
C PRO A 439 28.11 16.00 -5.37
#